data_019738cf7c2408e94fddb5084e2ac0d7
#
_entry.id   019738cf7c2408e94fddb5084e2ac0d7
#
_cell.length_a   1.000
_cell.length_b   1.000
_cell.length_c   1.000
_cell.angle_alpha   90.00
_cell.angle_beta   90.00
_cell.angle_gamma   90.00
#
_symmetry.space_group_name_H-M   'P 1'
#
loop_
_entity.id
_entity.type
_entity.pdbx_description
1 polymer ?
#
loop_
_entity_poly.entity_id
_entity_poly.type
_entity_poly.pdbx_seq_one_letter_code
_entity_poly.pdbx_strand_id
1 'polypeptide(L)'
;MTDCRYFKLSPRDVAFRLELIHRVHGLEHAENYFNNISNKLKTFSAYGALLSGYVREKSVEKAEAIMQKMKEMDMAASSFPYNKMINLYSQTGEHDKIDMLMQEMERKGITQDEYTMLNRMAAYIAASDISGMERILNRIEEDRHFFVNWNVYSMVASGYLKVGMIEKALAMLKKMEGKMPLQGSKLAFEFLLTHYANTGHKEELYRV
;
A
#
# COMPACT_ATOMS: atom_id res chain seq x y z
N MET A 1 38.41 -11.48 -12.85
CA MET A 1 36.96 -11.24 -12.73
C MET A 1 36.50 -10.75 -14.07
N THR A 2 35.84 -11.60 -14.83
CA THR A 2 35.44 -11.40 -16.21
C THR A 2 34.30 -10.39 -16.29
N ASP A 3 34.63 -9.22 -16.84
CA ASP A 3 33.69 -8.19 -17.25
C ASP A 3 32.70 -8.78 -18.27
N CYS A 4 31.49 -9.14 -17.82
CA CYS A 4 30.42 -9.53 -18.74
C CYS A 4 29.87 -8.30 -19.44
N ARG A 5 30.62 -7.79 -20.44
CA ARG A 5 30.27 -6.62 -21.26
C ARG A 5 29.18 -6.84 -22.30
N TYR A 6 28.43 -7.95 -22.22
CA TYR A 6 27.50 -8.36 -23.30
C TYR A 6 26.07 -7.84 -23.17
N PHE A 7 25.67 -7.20 -22.07
CA PHE A 7 24.32 -6.68 -21.95
C PHE A 7 24.33 -5.19 -21.62
N LYS A 8 23.79 -4.37 -22.53
CA LYS A 8 23.45 -2.98 -22.18
C LYS A 8 22.33 -3.03 -21.13
N LEU A 9 22.65 -2.61 -19.92
CA LEU A 9 21.68 -2.48 -18.84
C LEU A 9 20.57 -1.51 -19.27
N SER A 10 19.33 -1.98 -19.24
CA SER A 10 18.16 -1.11 -19.36
C SER A 10 17.80 -0.49 -18.00
N PRO A 11 17.06 0.63 -17.99
CA PRO A 11 16.55 1.20 -16.73
C PRO A 11 15.73 0.23 -15.88
N ARG A 12 15.01 -0.70 -16.52
CA ARG A 12 14.24 -1.75 -15.86
C ARG A 12 15.16 -2.76 -15.16
N ASP A 13 16.27 -3.14 -15.80
CA ASP A 13 17.25 -4.06 -15.22
C ASP A 13 17.90 -3.48 -13.98
N VAL A 14 18.14 -2.16 -13.97
CA VAL A 14 18.69 -1.43 -12.81
C VAL A 14 17.72 -1.48 -11.64
N ALA A 15 16.44 -1.20 -11.86
CA ALA A 15 15.43 -1.26 -10.82
C ALA A 15 15.31 -2.68 -10.21
N PHE A 16 15.30 -3.70 -11.07
CA PHE A 16 15.26 -5.09 -10.64
C PHE A 16 16.52 -5.49 -9.85
N ARG A 17 17.70 -5.06 -10.30
CA ARG A 17 18.96 -5.29 -9.58
C ARG A 17 18.97 -4.61 -8.22
N LEU A 18 18.48 -3.37 -8.12
CA LEU A 18 18.37 -2.66 -6.84
C LEU A 18 17.51 -3.44 -5.86
N GLU A 19 16.37 -3.96 -6.34
CA GLU A 19 15.48 -4.78 -5.50
C GLU A 19 16.15 -6.07 -5.04
N LEU A 20 16.85 -6.78 -5.93
CA LEU A 20 17.58 -8.01 -5.60
C LEU A 20 18.73 -7.73 -4.61
N ILE A 21 19.53 -6.71 -4.85
CA ILE A 21 20.63 -6.33 -3.96
C ILE A 21 20.09 -6.00 -2.58
N HIS A 22 19.00 -5.22 -2.51
CA HIS A 22 18.37 -4.90 -1.23
C HIS A 22 17.91 -6.17 -0.49
N ARG A 23 17.27 -7.13 -1.20
CA ARG A 23 16.77 -8.37 -0.58
C ARG A 23 17.90 -9.28 -0.06
N VAL A 24 19.03 -9.33 -0.76
CA VAL A 24 20.12 -10.29 -0.48
C VAL A 24 21.18 -9.67 0.42
N HIS A 25 21.53 -8.41 0.18
CA HIS A 25 22.67 -7.74 0.82
C HIS A 25 22.27 -6.54 1.68
N GLY A 26 20.98 -6.17 1.70
CA GLY A 26 20.46 -5.06 2.48
C GLY A 26 20.54 -3.71 1.77
N LEU A 27 20.00 -2.71 2.47
CA LEU A 27 19.75 -1.38 1.92
C LEU A 27 21.03 -0.63 1.58
N GLU A 28 22.07 -0.72 2.41
CA GLU A 28 23.35 -0.05 2.21
C GLU A 28 24.01 -0.44 0.88
N HIS A 29 24.00 -1.73 0.55
CA HIS A 29 24.52 -2.21 -0.72
C HIS A 29 23.71 -1.72 -1.92
N ALA A 30 22.39 -1.61 -1.78
CA ALA A 30 21.53 -1.04 -2.81
C ALA A 30 21.80 0.45 -3.02
N GLU A 31 21.99 1.22 -1.94
CA GLU A 31 22.40 2.64 -1.99
C GLU A 31 23.73 2.79 -2.70
N ASN A 32 24.72 2.00 -2.32
CA ASN A 32 26.05 2.02 -2.94
C ASN A 32 25.96 1.69 -4.43
N TYR A 33 25.19 0.69 -4.82
CA TYR A 33 24.95 0.38 -6.23
C TYR A 33 24.28 1.55 -6.95
N PHE A 34 23.20 2.13 -6.39
CA PHE A 34 22.50 3.27 -6.98
C PHE A 34 23.42 4.49 -7.15
N ASN A 35 24.29 4.77 -6.19
CA ASN A 35 25.21 5.90 -6.24
C ASN A 35 26.24 5.75 -7.37
N ASN A 36 26.67 4.51 -7.63
CA ASN A 36 27.75 4.20 -8.59
C ASN A 36 27.27 3.96 -10.03
N ILE A 37 25.96 3.84 -10.29
CA ILE A 37 25.46 3.74 -11.66
C ILE A 37 25.47 5.09 -12.37
N SER A 38 25.57 5.04 -13.73
CA SER A 38 25.51 6.23 -14.56
C SER A 38 24.19 7.00 -14.34
N ASN A 39 24.26 8.33 -14.36
CA ASN A 39 23.09 9.21 -14.22
C ASN A 39 22.00 8.92 -15.27
N LYS A 40 22.38 8.46 -16.47
CA LYS A 40 21.43 8.04 -17.52
C LYS A 40 20.56 6.85 -17.12
N LEU A 41 21.00 6.05 -16.15
CA LEU A 41 20.29 4.89 -15.62
C LEU A 41 19.50 5.21 -14.36
N LYS A 42 19.70 6.39 -13.76
CA LYS A 42 18.94 6.87 -12.60
C LYS A 42 17.58 7.44 -13.04
N THR A 43 16.74 6.57 -13.54
CA THR A 43 15.39 6.88 -14.03
C THR A 43 14.34 6.74 -12.92
N PHE A 44 13.10 7.10 -13.24
CA PHE A 44 11.94 6.88 -12.35
C PHE A 44 11.92 5.47 -11.73
N SER A 45 12.18 4.43 -12.52
CA SER A 45 12.17 3.04 -12.04
C SER A 45 13.28 2.79 -10.99
N ALA A 46 14.47 3.35 -11.18
CA ALA A 46 15.59 3.20 -10.23
C ALA A 46 15.31 3.95 -8.92
N TYR A 47 14.82 5.20 -9.00
CA TYR A 47 14.37 5.96 -7.82
C TYR A 47 13.22 5.27 -7.10
N GLY A 48 12.23 4.75 -7.84
CA GLY A 48 11.10 4.01 -7.28
C GLY A 48 11.50 2.72 -6.56
N ALA A 49 12.49 1.99 -7.08
CA ALA A 49 13.05 0.81 -6.43
C ALA A 49 13.74 1.17 -5.10
N LEU A 50 14.52 2.25 -5.10
CA LEU A 50 15.20 2.74 -3.89
C LEU A 50 14.20 3.26 -2.86
N LEU A 51 13.19 4.03 -3.26
CA LEU A 51 12.08 4.45 -2.40
C LEU A 51 11.37 3.25 -1.78
N SER A 52 11.08 2.21 -2.57
CA SER A 52 10.47 0.97 -2.07
C SER A 52 11.35 0.25 -1.04
N GLY A 53 12.66 0.32 -1.18
CA GLY A 53 13.62 -0.17 -0.20
C GLY A 53 13.52 0.60 1.12
N TYR A 54 13.54 1.93 1.07
CA TYR A 54 13.41 2.77 2.26
C TYR A 54 12.07 2.57 2.99
N VAL A 55 10.98 2.42 2.24
CA VAL A 55 9.66 2.12 2.81
C VAL A 55 9.65 0.77 3.54
N ARG A 56 10.27 -0.25 2.97
CA ARG A 56 10.38 -1.59 3.59
C ARG A 56 11.16 -1.56 4.90
N GLU A 57 12.24 -0.79 4.95
CA GLU A 57 13.06 -0.61 6.16
C GLU A 57 12.51 0.46 7.10
N LYS A 58 11.35 1.06 6.80
CA LYS A 58 10.72 2.14 7.56
C LYS A 58 11.65 3.35 7.80
N SER A 59 12.53 3.61 6.84
CA SER A 59 13.50 4.71 6.90
C SER A 59 12.86 6.00 6.40
N VAL A 60 12.12 6.71 7.27
CA VAL A 60 11.32 7.89 6.92
C VAL A 60 12.18 8.99 6.31
N GLU A 61 13.26 9.39 6.96
CA GLU A 61 14.14 10.48 6.50
C GLU A 61 14.72 10.22 5.09
N LYS A 62 15.17 8.99 4.84
CA LYS A 62 15.72 8.62 3.52
C LYS A 62 14.63 8.55 2.45
N ALA A 63 13.44 8.06 2.80
CA ALA A 63 12.30 8.03 1.90
C ALA A 63 11.82 9.43 1.52
N GLU A 64 11.76 10.35 2.48
CA GLU A 64 11.42 11.76 2.25
C GLU A 64 12.46 12.44 1.36
N ALA A 65 13.75 12.22 1.60
CA ALA A 65 14.83 12.79 0.78
C ALA A 65 14.76 12.30 -0.68
N ILE A 66 14.49 11.01 -0.90
CA ILE A 66 14.30 10.46 -2.24
C ILE A 66 13.02 10.97 -2.88
N MET A 67 11.91 11.04 -2.16
CA MET A 67 10.65 11.59 -2.65
C MET A 67 10.82 13.05 -3.09
N GLN A 68 11.52 13.86 -2.28
CA GLN A 68 11.81 15.23 -2.63
C GLN A 68 12.65 15.34 -3.92
N LYS A 69 13.66 14.48 -4.06
CA LYS A 69 14.48 14.42 -5.28
C LYS A 69 13.67 14.01 -6.51
N MET A 70 12.73 13.07 -6.35
CA MET A 70 11.81 12.69 -7.43
C MET A 70 10.90 13.84 -7.83
N LYS A 71 10.45 14.67 -6.87
CA LYS A 71 9.65 15.88 -7.14
C LYS A 71 10.47 16.93 -7.92
N GLU A 72 11.70 17.21 -7.51
CA GLU A 72 12.60 18.17 -8.17
C GLU A 72 12.94 17.76 -9.61
N MET A 73 12.96 16.47 -9.90
CA MET A 73 13.23 15.92 -11.23
C MET A 73 11.96 15.65 -12.06
N ASP A 74 10.81 16.10 -11.59
CA ASP A 74 9.49 15.89 -12.22
C ASP A 74 9.11 14.40 -12.39
N MET A 75 9.69 13.54 -11.55
CA MET A 75 9.45 12.10 -11.53
C MET A 75 8.29 11.70 -10.62
N ALA A 76 7.73 12.61 -9.82
CA ALA A 76 6.61 12.35 -8.93
C ALA A 76 5.26 12.77 -9.54
N ALA A 77 5.04 12.49 -10.83
CA ALA A 77 3.83 12.84 -11.56
C ALA A 77 2.74 11.75 -11.54
N SER A 78 2.99 10.62 -10.88
CA SER A 78 2.03 9.51 -10.76
C SER A 78 1.71 9.20 -9.31
N SER A 79 0.65 8.42 -9.06
CA SER A 79 0.25 7.97 -7.73
C SER A 79 1.29 7.08 -7.03
N PHE A 80 2.15 6.38 -7.78
CA PHE A 80 3.08 5.39 -7.24
C PHE A 80 3.98 5.90 -6.09
N PRO A 81 4.78 6.99 -6.24
CA PRO A 81 5.63 7.46 -5.16
C PRO A 81 4.81 7.95 -3.95
N TYR A 82 3.66 8.58 -4.19
CA TYR A 82 2.75 9.00 -3.11
C TYR A 82 2.20 7.81 -2.35
N ASN A 83 1.77 6.75 -3.04
CA ASN A 83 1.28 5.51 -2.41
C ASN A 83 2.36 4.85 -1.54
N LYS A 84 3.63 4.90 -1.96
CA LYS A 84 4.75 4.42 -1.14
C LYS A 84 4.91 5.23 0.14
N MET A 85 4.82 6.56 0.05
CA MET A 85 4.93 7.44 1.21
C MET A 85 3.73 7.32 2.15
N ILE A 86 2.50 7.22 1.62
CA ILE A 86 1.28 6.98 2.42
C ILE A 86 1.41 5.68 3.22
N ASN A 87 1.88 4.61 2.57
CA ASN A 87 2.12 3.33 3.23
C ASN A 87 3.17 3.47 4.36
N LEU A 88 4.29 4.16 4.10
CA LEU A 88 5.33 4.40 5.09
C LEU A 88 4.77 5.15 6.30
N TYR A 89 4.11 6.29 6.09
CA TYR A 89 3.54 7.09 7.16
C TYR A 89 2.46 6.36 7.97
N SER A 90 1.67 5.51 7.29
CA SER A 90 0.71 4.62 7.97
C SER A 90 1.42 3.62 8.91
N GLN A 91 2.56 3.06 8.47
CA GLN A 91 3.33 2.08 9.26
C GLN A 91 4.14 2.71 10.40
N THR A 92 4.47 4.00 10.30
CA THR A 92 5.27 4.74 11.28
C THR A 92 4.43 5.63 12.19
N GLY A 93 3.09 5.69 11.95
CA GLY A 93 2.17 6.47 12.78
C GLY A 93 2.14 7.97 12.46
N GLU A 94 2.74 8.40 11.35
CA GLU A 94 2.81 9.80 10.95
C GLU A 94 1.57 10.23 10.14
N HIS A 95 0.38 10.05 10.72
CA HIS A 95 -0.90 10.21 10.02
C HIS A 95 -1.13 11.62 9.46
N ASP A 96 -0.67 12.67 10.15
CA ASP A 96 -0.80 14.05 9.69
C ASP A 96 -0.12 14.28 8.32
N LYS A 97 1.00 13.59 8.07
CA LYS A 97 1.72 13.68 6.79
C LYS A 97 0.94 13.03 5.63
N ILE A 98 0.04 12.09 5.93
CA ILE A 98 -0.80 11.45 4.90
C ILE A 98 -1.76 12.48 4.32
N ASP A 99 -2.44 13.26 5.16
CA ASP A 99 -3.37 14.30 4.70
C ASP A 99 -2.65 15.38 3.89
N MET A 100 -1.42 15.75 4.26
CA MET A 100 -0.58 16.66 3.47
C MET A 100 -0.26 16.10 2.08
N LEU A 101 0.08 14.80 1.97
CA LEU A 101 0.33 14.16 0.68
C LEU A 101 -0.93 14.11 -0.19
N MET A 102 -2.08 13.85 0.41
CA MET A 102 -3.36 13.82 -0.30
C MET A 102 -3.72 15.19 -0.88
N GLN A 103 -3.54 16.25 -0.11
CA GLN A 103 -3.73 17.63 -0.57
C GLN A 103 -2.75 17.98 -1.71
N GLU A 104 -1.50 17.52 -1.61
CA GLU A 104 -0.52 17.72 -2.66
C GLU A 104 -0.91 17.00 -3.96
N MET A 105 -1.37 15.73 -3.88
CA MET A 105 -1.87 14.98 -5.04
C MET A 105 -3.04 15.72 -5.71
N GLU A 106 -4.00 16.19 -4.93
CA GLU A 106 -5.17 16.92 -5.44
C GLU A 106 -4.76 18.22 -6.13
N ARG A 107 -3.90 19.03 -5.49
CA ARG A 107 -3.38 20.28 -6.07
C ARG A 107 -2.62 20.07 -7.37
N LYS A 108 -1.91 18.95 -7.51
CA LYS A 108 -1.15 18.57 -8.71
C LYS A 108 -1.97 17.83 -9.76
N GLY A 109 -3.25 17.55 -9.51
CA GLY A 109 -4.10 16.77 -10.40
C GLY A 109 -3.65 15.30 -10.55
N ILE A 110 -2.96 14.76 -9.56
CA ILE A 110 -2.53 13.36 -9.55
C ILE A 110 -3.73 12.48 -9.16
N THR A 111 -4.10 11.57 -10.06
CA THR A 111 -5.24 10.67 -9.86
C THR A 111 -5.01 9.78 -8.64
N GLN A 112 -5.99 9.76 -7.74
CA GLN A 112 -6.04 8.82 -6.64
C GLN A 112 -6.57 7.48 -7.16
N ASP A 113 -5.68 6.52 -7.31
CA ASP A 113 -6.04 5.17 -7.76
C ASP A 113 -6.57 4.28 -6.62
N GLU A 114 -6.94 3.05 -6.95
CA GLU A 114 -7.41 2.07 -5.98
C GLU A 114 -6.42 1.88 -4.82
N TYR A 115 -5.13 1.79 -5.11
CA TYR A 115 -4.08 1.66 -4.09
C TYR A 115 -4.02 2.86 -3.16
N THR A 116 -4.23 4.07 -3.68
CA THR A 116 -4.28 5.29 -2.87
C THR A 116 -5.43 5.21 -1.86
N MET A 117 -6.62 4.82 -2.31
CA MET A 117 -7.80 4.70 -1.46
C MET A 117 -7.62 3.63 -0.39
N LEU A 118 -7.13 2.44 -0.75
CA LEU A 118 -6.89 1.34 0.18
C LEU A 118 -5.80 1.67 1.21
N ASN A 119 -4.70 2.29 0.80
CA ASN A 119 -3.66 2.72 1.73
C ASN A 119 -4.17 3.78 2.71
N ARG A 120 -5.00 4.71 2.24
CA ARG A 120 -5.63 5.73 3.09
C ARG A 120 -6.62 5.11 4.06
N MET A 121 -7.44 4.15 3.62
CA MET A 121 -8.33 3.38 4.49
C MET A 121 -7.53 2.64 5.56
N ALA A 122 -6.43 1.96 5.19
CA ALA A 122 -5.55 1.27 6.12
C ALA A 122 -4.96 2.23 7.17
N ALA A 123 -4.59 3.45 6.77
CA ALA A 123 -4.08 4.48 7.67
C ALA A 123 -5.14 4.91 8.70
N TYR A 124 -6.38 5.16 8.28
CA TYR A 124 -7.47 5.48 9.20
C TYR A 124 -7.77 4.34 10.17
N ILE A 125 -7.75 3.08 9.69
CA ILE A 125 -7.89 1.90 10.55
C ILE A 125 -6.75 1.82 11.57
N ALA A 126 -5.52 2.06 11.16
CA ALA A 126 -4.36 2.08 12.05
C ALA A 126 -4.50 3.15 13.14
N ALA A 127 -4.96 4.34 12.78
CA ALA A 127 -5.24 5.46 13.69
C ALA A 127 -6.51 5.27 14.53
N SER A 128 -7.31 4.21 14.28
CA SER A 128 -8.64 4.03 14.86
C SER A 128 -9.63 5.17 14.55
N ASP A 129 -9.40 5.90 13.44
CA ASP A 129 -10.30 6.91 12.90
C ASP A 129 -11.39 6.24 12.07
N ILE A 130 -12.48 5.85 12.75
CA ILE A 130 -13.62 5.20 12.12
C ILE A 130 -14.33 6.12 11.14
N SER A 131 -14.45 7.40 11.44
CA SER A 131 -15.09 8.37 10.54
C SER A 131 -14.32 8.52 9.23
N GLY A 132 -12.99 8.57 9.29
CA GLY A 132 -12.13 8.57 8.12
C GLY A 132 -12.26 7.31 7.27
N MET A 133 -12.25 6.15 7.91
CA MET A 133 -12.47 4.85 7.28
C MET A 133 -13.83 4.79 6.55
N GLU A 134 -14.92 5.20 7.22
CA GLU A 134 -16.28 5.21 6.66
C GLU A 134 -16.40 6.16 5.44
N ARG A 135 -15.78 7.34 5.51
CA ARG A 135 -15.74 8.27 4.35
C ARG A 135 -15.08 7.64 3.12
N ILE A 136 -13.98 6.91 3.31
CA ILE A 136 -13.31 6.21 2.21
C ILE A 136 -14.16 5.05 1.69
N LEU A 137 -14.79 4.26 2.57
CA LEU A 137 -15.69 3.19 2.17
C LEU A 137 -16.83 3.71 1.30
N ASN A 138 -17.54 4.75 1.74
CA ASN A 138 -18.64 5.36 1.00
C ASN A 138 -18.18 5.84 -0.38
N ARG A 139 -17.03 6.52 -0.46
CA ARG A 139 -16.46 6.97 -1.73
C ARG A 139 -16.15 5.81 -2.67
N ILE A 140 -15.61 4.70 -2.14
CA ILE A 140 -15.32 3.49 -2.92
C ILE A 140 -16.61 2.81 -3.40
N GLU A 141 -17.64 2.75 -2.55
CA GLU A 141 -18.94 2.14 -2.90
C GLU A 141 -19.73 2.97 -3.94
N GLU A 142 -19.56 4.29 -3.94
CA GLU A 142 -20.20 5.21 -4.89
C GLU A 142 -19.49 5.28 -6.24
N ASP A 143 -18.18 5.00 -6.29
CA ASP A 143 -17.40 5.08 -7.50
C ASP A 143 -17.57 3.83 -8.38
N ARG A 144 -18.28 4.01 -9.51
CA ARG A 144 -18.54 2.93 -10.48
C ARG A 144 -17.26 2.37 -11.15
N HIS A 145 -16.15 3.08 -11.10
CA HIS A 145 -14.87 2.65 -11.66
C HIS A 145 -14.07 1.82 -10.65
N PHE A 146 -14.52 1.78 -9.40
CA PHE A 146 -13.86 1.03 -8.35
C PHE A 146 -14.46 -0.36 -8.22
N PHE A 147 -13.64 -1.40 -8.40
CA PHE A 147 -14.12 -2.77 -8.19
C PHE A 147 -14.07 -3.13 -6.71
N VAL A 148 -15.20 -3.00 -6.03
CA VAL A 148 -15.30 -3.38 -4.61
C VAL A 148 -15.26 -4.89 -4.49
N ASN A 149 -14.12 -5.42 -4.08
CA ASN A 149 -13.90 -6.84 -3.81
C ASN A 149 -14.03 -7.15 -2.30
N TRP A 150 -13.93 -8.43 -1.96
CA TRP A 150 -14.04 -8.90 -0.58
C TRP A 150 -12.96 -8.30 0.36
N ASN A 151 -11.76 -7.94 -0.14
CA ASN A 151 -10.68 -7.35 0.66
C ASN A 151 -11.08 -6.00 1.27
N VAL A 152 -11.82 -5.18 0.54
CA VAL A 152 -12.30 -3.88 1.07
C VAL A 152 -13.13 -4.10 2.32
N TYR A 153 -14.09 -5.01 2.25
CA TYR A 153 -14.97 -5.29 3.38
C TYR A 153 -14.24 -5.99 4.55
N SER A 154 -13.26 -6.86 4.26
CA SER A 154 -12.42 -7.46 5.32
C SER A 154 -11.59 -6.42 6.07
N MET A 155 -11.05 -5.43 5.36
CA MET A 155 -10.32 -4.33 6.00
C MET A 155 -11.23 -3.51 6.90
N VAL A 156 -12.42 -3.14 6.43
CA VAL A 156 -13.38 -2.35 7.20
C VAL A 156 -13.90 -3.14 8.41
N ALA A 157 -14.21 -4.44 8.24
CA ALA A 157 -14.57 -5.31 9.34
C ALA A 157 -13.50 -5.35 10.42
N SER A 158 -12.22 -5.50 10.04
CA SER A 158 -11.09 -5.45 10.97
C SER A 158 -11.00 -4.12 11.70
N GLY A 159 -11.26 -3.00 11.00
CA GLY A 159 -11.29 -1.67 11.61
C GLY A 159 -12.37 -1.54 12.69
N TYR A 160 -13.58 -2.00 12.42
CA TYR A 160 -14.67 -2.02 13.42
C TYR A 160 -14.38 -2.95 14.59
N LEU A 161 -13.83 -4.14 14.34
CA LEU A 161 -13.47 -5.10 15.41
C LEU A 161 -12.39 -4.51 16.34
N LYS A 162 -11.41 -3.79 15.79
CA LYS A 162 -10.35 -3.14 16.57
C LYS A 162 -10.89 -2.18 17.64
N VAL A 163 -12.01 -1.53 17.35
CA VAL A 163 -12.66 -0.57 18.28
C VAL A 163 -13.91 -1.14 18.98
N GLY A 164 -14.18 -2.44 18.84
CA GLY A 164 -15.28 -3.12 19.52
C GLY A 164 -16.67 -2.89 18.90
N MET A 165 -16.77 -2.37 17.67
CA MET A 165 -18.05 -2.15 16.97
C MET A 165 -18.53 -3.44 16.28
N ILE A 166 -18.90 -4.45 17.06
CA ILE A 166 -19.19 -5.81 16.60
C ILE A 166 -20.30 -5.86 15.54
N GLU A 167 -21.43 -5.17 15.78
CA GLU A 167 -22.55 -5.15 14.84
C GLU A 167 -22.19 -4.61 13.45
N LYS A 168 -21.40 -3.52 13.41
CA LYS A 168 -20.92 -2.95 12.16
C LYS A 168 -19.92 -3.90 11.47
N ALA A 169 -19.06 -4.56 12.23
CA ALA A 169 -18.14 -5.55 11.69
C ALA A 169 -18.88 -6.71 11.03
N LEU A 170 -19.91 -7.25 11.70
CA LEU A 170 -20.75 -8.33 11.16
C LEU A 170 -21.46 -7.93 9.86
N ALA A 171 -21.96 -6.69 9.77
CA ALA A 171 -22.54 -6.19 8.54
C ALA A 171 -21.52 -6.18 7.38
N MET A 172 -20.27 -5.86 7.66
CA MET A 172 -19.18 -5.90 6.66
C MET A 172 -18.81 -7.33 6.30
N LEU A 173 -18.77 -8.26 7.26
CA LEU A 173 -18.52 -9.68 6.98
C LEU A 173 -19.62 -10.27 6.05
N LYS A 174 -20.88 -9.90 6.24
CA LYS A 174 -21.97 -10.29 5.34
C LYS A 174 -21.80 -9.70 3.92
N LYS A 175 -21.41 -8.44 3.79
CA LYS A 175 -21.06 -7.84 2.49
C LYS A 175 -19.88 -8.55 1.84
N MET A 176 -18.87 -8.93 2.63
CA MET A 176 -17.70 -9.68 2.18
C MET A 176 -18.09 -11.04 1.58
N GLU A 177 -18.96 -11.80 2.26
CA GLU A 177 -19.48 -13.08 1.73
C GLU A 177 -20.09 -12.93 0.33
N GLY A 178 -20.90 -11.89 0.13
CA GLY A 178 -21.54 -11.61 -1.17
C GLY A 178 -20.58 -11.22 -2.29
N LYS A 179 -19.31 -10.93 -1.97
CA LYS A 179 -18.27 -10.55 -2.94
C LYS A 179 -17.18 -11.61 -3.08
N MET A 180 -17.29 -12.72 -2.36
CA MET A 180 -16.31 -13.81 -2.49
C MET A 180 -16.49 -14.54 -3.82
N PRO A 181 -15.37 -14.93 -4.48
CA PRO A 181 -15.46 -15.74 -5.69
C PRO A 181 -16.04 -17.14 -5.35
N LEU A 182 -16.81 -17.70 -6.29
CA LEU A 182 -17.42 -19.04 -6.17
C LEU A 182 -16.39 -20.16 -5.92
N GLN A 183 -15.16 -20.01 -6.39
CA GLN A 183 -14.02 -20.88 -6.04
C GLN A 183 -13.19 -20.14 -4.98
N GLY A 184 -13.67 -20.19 -3.73
CA GLY A 184 -13.26 -19.35 -2.64
C GLY A 184 -11.75 -19.17 -2.45
N SER A 185 -11.34 -17.94 -2.22
CA SER A 185 -10.02 -17.66 -1.67
C SER A 185 -9.93 -18.27 -0.27
N LYS A 186 -9.00 -19.22 -0.05
CA LYS A 186 -8.74 -19.82 1.27
C LYS A 186 -8.58 -18.75 2.35
N LEU A 187 -7.88 -17.66 2.04
CA LEU A 187 -7.70 -16.52 2.94
C LEU A 187 -9.02 -15.84 3.33
N ALA A 188 -9.96 -15.69 2.38
CA ALA A 188 -11.25 -15.08 2.66
C ALA A 188 -12.10 -15.96 3.60
N PHE A 189 -12.10 -17.27 3.38
CA PHE A 189 -12.79 -18.21 4.28
C PHE A 189 -12.17 -18.26 5.67
N GLU A 190 -10.84 -18.35 5.76
CA GLU A 190 -10.13 -18.30 7.05
C GLU A 190 -10.44 -17.02 7.82
N PHE A 191 -10.50 -15.88 7.12
CA PHE A 191 -10.86 -14.60 7.73
C PHE A 191 -12.29 -14.64 8.29
N LEU A 192 -13.28 -15.08 7.51
CA LEU A 192 -14.68 -15.18 7.94
C LEU A 192 -14.83 -16.11 9.15
N LEU A 193 -14.32 -17.33 9.05
CA LEU A 193 -14.41 -18.32 10.11
C LEU A 193 -13.78 -17.81 11.41
N THR A 194 -12.60 -17.20 11.32
CA THR A 194 -11.91 -16.63 12.48
C THR A 194 -12.75 -15.56 13.16
N HIS A 195 -13.36 -14.66 12.38
CA HIS A 195 -14.10 -13.54 12.95
C HIS A 195 -15.47 -13.94 13.45
N TYR A 196 -16.20 -14.84 12.79
CA TYR A 196 -17.45 -15.38 13.33
C TYR A 196 -17.20 -16.20 14.61
N ALA A 197 -16.12 -16.98 14.67
CA ALA A 197 -15.75 -17.69 15.89
C ALA A 197 -15.45 -16.72 17.05
N ASN A 198 -14.62 -15.69 16.80
CA ASN A 198 -14.21 -14.73 17.82
C ASN A 198 -15.36 -13.83 18.32
N THR A 199 -16.38 -13.62 17.50
CA THR A 199 -17.56 -12.81 17.86
C THR A 199 -18.69 -13.66 18.43
N GLY A 200 -18.53 -15.00 18.52
CA GLY A 200 -19.51 -15.91 19.08
C GLY A 200 -20.72 -16.21 18.18
N HIS A 201 -20.66 -15.85 16.89
CA HIS A 201 -21.74 -16.04 15.92
C HIS A 201 -21.71 -17.46 15.34
N LYS A 202 -22.17 -18.42 16.12
CA LYS A 202 -22.13 -19.87 15.79
C LYS A 202 -22.94 -20.22 14.55
N GLU A 203 -24.10 -19.60 14.35
CA GLU A 203 -24.96 -19.90 13.20
C GLU A 203 -24.27 -19.55 11.89
N GLU A 204 -23.67 -18.36 11.82
CA GLU A 204 -22.90 -17.92 10.66
C GLU A 204 -21.65 -18.78 10.46
N LEU A 205 -20.98 -19.16 11.55
CA LEU A 205 -19.79 -20.02 11.49
C LEU A 205 -20.08 -21.39 10.86
N TYR A 206 -21.26 -21.99 11.14
CA TYR A 206 -21.63 -23.30 10.56
C TYR A 206 -22.22 -23.19 9.15
N ARG A 207 -22.61 -21.99 8.72
CA ARG A 207 -23.18 -21.76 7.39
C ARG A 207 -22.10 -21.55 6.33
N VAL A 208 -20.98 -20.99 6.67
CA VAL A 208 -19.82 -20.71 5.79
C VAL A 208 -18.99 -21.97 5.57
#